data_1efbd4e8cc188292bf323b1a4bd7e74c
#
_entry.id   1efbd4e8cc188292bf323b1a4bd7e74c
#
_cell.length_a   1.000
_cell.length_b   1.000
_cell.length_c   1.000
_cell.angle_alpha   90.00
_cell.angle_beta   90.00
_cell.angle_gamma   90.00
#
_symmetry.space_group_name_H-M   'P 1'
#
loop_
_entity.id
_entity.type
_entity.pdbx_description
1 polymer ?
#
loop_
_entity_poly.entity_id
_entity_poly.type
_entity_poly.pdbx_seq_one_letter_code
_entity_poly.pdbx_strand_id
1 'polypeptide(L)'
;MNPNYDVAKEVDWEDDIELFDNYDCPLMLVDEFIVDGYDWNLTSNILSQINDTSAASGLITAFPNKTTDLLMDNPVLDLFDYYMVPINKLAYMMDIPSFLPKERQEFKVKIEKLDKKIIATRILAAGILKPAEAFDFLNTLDYVDLVTFGVASKKEVVEDVTILKNI
;
A
#
# COMPACT_ATOMS: atom_id res chain seq x y z
N MET A 1 9.43 -2.10 -17.52
CA MET A 1 10.03 -0.74 -17.48
C MET A 1 10.61 -0.60 -16.09
N ASN A 2 11.88 -0.36 -15.92
CA ASN A 2 12.40 -0.08 -14.58
C ASN A 2 11.99 1.35 -14.22
N PRO A 3 11.34 1.58 -13.07
CA PRO A 3 11.02 2.92 -12.62
C PRO A 3 12.31 3.74 -12.47
N ASN A 4 12.24 5.01 -12.81
CA ASN A 4 13.36 5.92 -12.59
C ASN A 4 13.25 6.48 -11.17
N TYR A 5 13.85 5.80 -10.21
CA TYR A 5 13.85 6.21 -8.80
C TYR A 5 14.70 7.47 -8.53
N ASP A 6 15.50 7.94 -9.48
CA ASP A 6 16.23 9.21 -9.30
C ASP A 6 15.28 10.41 -9.24
N VAL A 7 14.09 10.32 -9.84
CA VAL A 7 13.05 11.35 -9.76
C VAL A 7 12.57 11.56 -8.31
N ALA A 8 12.56 10.51 -7.49
CA ALA A 8 12.17 10.60 -6.08
C ALA A 8 13.06 11.55 -5.26
N LYS A 9 14.31 11.78 -5.68
CA LYS A 9 15.26 12.69 -5.03
C LYS A 9 14.98 14.17 -5.37
N GLU A 10 14.15 14.43 -6.38
CA GLU A 10 13.82 15.77 -6.85
C GLU A 10 12.45 16.24 -6.30
N VAL A 11 11.72 15.37 -5.58
CA VAL A 11 10.41 15.70 -5.00
C VAL A 11 10.61 16.53 -3.73
N ASP A 12 9.89 17.63 -3.66
CA ASP A 12 9.80 18.46 -2.45
C ASP A 12 8.73 17.88 -1.49
N TRP A 13 9.11 16.79 -0.85
CA TRP A 13 8.22 16.07 0.07
C TRP A 13 7.98 16.85 1.39
N GLU A 14 8.83 17.81 1.72
CA GLU A 14 8.67 18.67 2.90
C GLU A 14 7.47 19.60 2.72
N ASP A 15 7.37 20.24 1.55
CA ASP A 15 6.22 21.08 1.17
C ASP A 15 4.91 20.25 1.10
N ASP A 16 4.97 19.01 0.63
CA ASP A 16 3.81 18.11 0.59
C ASP A 16 3.31 17.77 2.00
N ILE A 17 4.20 17.45 2.94
CA ILE A 17 3.82 17.17 4.34
C ILE A 17 3.17 18.40 4.97
N GLU A 18 3.76 19.58 4.83
CA GLU A 18 3.19 20.84 5.36
C GLU A 18 1.81 21.12 4.76
N LEU A 19 1.64 20.90 3.46
CA LEU A 19 0.36 21.05 2.77
C LEU A 19 -0.71 20.14 3.38
N PHE A 20 -0.43 18.85 3.55
CA PHE A 20 -1.41 17.89 4.05
C PHE A 20 -1.70 18.05 5.54
N ASP A 21 -0.73 18.46 6.35
CA ASP A 21 -0.93 18.77 7.76
C ASP A 21 -1.95 19.92 7.96
N ASN A 22 -1.92 20.92 7.07
CA ASN A 22 -2.88 22.01 7.05
C ASN A 22 -4.35 21.56 6.75
N TYR A 23 -4.56 20.36 6.22
CA TYR A 23 -5.89 19.82 5.88
C TYR A 23 -6.40 18.75 6.87
N ASP A 24 -5.76 18.59 8.06
CA ASP A 24 -6.12 17.57 9.05
C ASP A 24 -6.16 16.17 8.43
N CYS A 25 -5.09 15.83 7.71
CA CYS A 25 -4.95 14.54 7.04
C CYS A 25 -4.67 13.43 8.07
N PRO A 26 -5.54 12.42 8.24
CA PRO A 26 -5.38 11.41 9.30
C PRO A 26 -4.30 10.38 8.99
N LEU A 27 -3.86 10.26 7.74
CA LEU A 27 -2.90 9.26 7.29
C LEU A 27 -2.07 9.80 6.12
N MET A 28 -0.76 9.77 6.26
CA MET A 28 0.19 10.11 5.20
C MET A 28 1.05 8.89 4.88
N LEU A 29 1.20 8.58 3.60
CA LEU A 29 1.95 7.42 3.13
C LEU A 29 3.12 7.86 2.27
N VAL A 30 4.32 7.36 2.55
CA VAL A 30 5.49 7.57 1.69
C VAL A 30 5.29 6.82 0.38
N ASP A 31 5.42 7.54 -0.73
CA ASP A 31 5.13 7.05 -2.08
C ASP A 31 6.04 5.90 -2.51
N GLU A 32 5.50 5.02 -3.37
CA GLU A 32 6.22 3.83 -3.87
C GLU A 32 7.51 4.17 -4.62
N PHE A 33 7.62 5.33 -5.28
CA PHE A 33 8.85 5.74 -5.96
C PHE A 33 10.00 6.02 -4.98
N ILE A 34 9.69 6.44 -3.77
CA ILE A 34 10.68 6.64 -2.70
C ILE A 34 11.01 5.30 -2.05
N VAL A 35 9.98 4.57 -1.61
CA VAL A 35 10.13 3.31 -0.87
C VAL A 35 10.87 2.25 -1.70
N ASP A 36 10.49 2.07 -2.97
CA ASP A 36 11.06 1.08 -3.87
C ASP A 36 12.42 1.50 -4.46
N GLY A 37 12.89 2.70 -4.14
CA GLY A 37 14.27 3.13 -4.31
C GLY A 37 15.22 2.55 -3.26
N TYR A 38 14.67 2.05 -2.14
CA TYR A 38 15.39 1.43 -1.02
C TYR A 38 16.44 2.33 -0.36
N ASP A 39 16.30 3.66 -0.50
CA ASP A 39 17.05 4.63 0.31
C ASP A 39 16.35 4.77 1.68
N TRP A 40 16.70 3.87 2.59
CA TRP A 40 16.08 3.82 3.92
C TRP A 40 16.41 5.05 4.78
N ASN A 41 17.49 5.77 4.50
CA ASN A 41 17.77 7.03 5.20
C ASN A 41 16.77 8.11 4.77
N LEU A 42 16.52 8.25 3.48
CA LEU A 42 15.49 9.16 2.95
C LEU A 42 14.12 8.78 3.49
N THR A 43 13.73 7.49 3.39
CA THR A 43 12.46 6.99 3.90
C THR A 43 12.27 7.27 5.38
N SER A 44 13.30 7.06 6.20
CA SER A 44 13.27 7.36 7.65
C SER A 44 13.09 8.84 7.94
N ASN A 45 13.76 9.72 7.18
CA ASN A 45 13.64 11.17 7.35
C ASN A 45 12.20 11.63 7.07
N ILE A 46 11.58 11.15 5.98
CA ILE A 46 10.21 11.48 5.63
C ILE A 46 9.24 10.98 6.70
N LEU A 47 9.36 9.71 7.11
CA LEU A 47 8.52 9.14 8.17
C LEU A 47 8.65 9.91 9.49
N SER A 48 9.86 10.33 9.86
CA SER A 48 10.07 11.12 11.07
C SER A 48 9.32 12.45 11.02
N GLN A 49 9.33 13.13 9.87
CA GLN A 49 8.59 14.39 9.72
C GLN A 49 7.07 14.17 9.70
N ILE A 50 6.58 13.11 9.06
CA ILE A 50 5.16 12.75 9.16
C ILE A 50 4.77 12.49 10.62
N ASN A 51 5.60 11.79 11.37
CA ASN A 51 5.36 11.48 12.79
C ASN A 51 5.43 12.71 13.72
N ASP A 52 6.01 13.83 13.27
CA ASP A 52 5.96 15.11 13.95
C ASP A 52 4.62 15.84 13.75
N THR A 53 3.77 15.36 12.83
CA THR A 53 2.40 15.84 12.60
C THR A 53 1.38 15.04 13.43
N SER A 54 0.09 15.32 13.25
CA SER A 54 -1.00 14.52 13.86
C SER A 54 -1.38 13.28 13.05
N ALA A 55 -0.83 13.11 11.83
CA ALA A 55 -1.15 12.03 10.94
C ALA A 55 -0.49 10.71 11.38
N ALA A 56 -1.16 9.59 11.16
CA ALA A 56 -0.51 8.28 11.15
C ALA A 56 0.37 8.15 9.90
N SER A 57 1.48 7.43 10.01
CA SER A 57 2.41 7.26 8.91
C SER A 57 2.36 5.86 8.30
N GLY A 58 2.76 5.75 7.04
CA GLY A 58 2.86 4.45 6.38
C GLY A 58 3.71 4.48 5.11
N LEU A 59 3.86 3.30 4.51
CA LEU A 59 4.61 3.09 3.28
C LEU A 59 3.71 2.54 2.18
N ILE A 60 4.00 2.92 0.94
CA ILE A 60 3.45 2.28 -0.27
C ILE A 60 4.58 1.57 -1.01
N THR A 61 4.33 0.37 -1.52
CA THR A 61 5.27 -0.31 -2.42
C THR A 61 4.55 -0.94 -3.61
N ALA A 62 5.25 -0.99 -4.75
CA ALA A 62 4.83 -1.77 -5.92
C ALA A 62 5.39 -3.21 -5.90
N PHE A 63 6.33 -3.52 -4.99
CA PHE A 63 7.01 -4.81 -4.89
C PHE A 63 6.76 -5.46 -3.52
N PRO A 64 5.52 -5.89 -3.22
CA PRO A 64 5.12 -6.33 -1.89
C PRO A 64 5.96 -7.49 -1.34
N ASN A 65 6.39 -8.41 -2.19
CA ASN A 65 7.16 -9.56 -1.74
C ASN A 65 8.60 -9.18 -1.37
N LYS A 66 9.28 -8.43 -2.26
CA LYS A 66 10.68 -8.01 -2.06
C LYS A 66 10.80 -6.98 -0.94
N THR A 67 9.94 -5.95 -0.96
CA THR A 67 10.01 -4.86 0.03
C THR A 67 9.69 -5.38 1.42
N THR A 68 8.72 -6.29 1.56
CA THR A 68 8.43 -6.95 2.85
C THR A 68 9.65 -7.70 3.40
N ASP A 69 10.39 -8.44 2.55
CA ASP A 69 11.62 -9.12 2.99
C ASP A 69 12.68 -8.13 3.48
N LEU A 70 12.84 -6.99 2.79
CA LEU A 70 13.81 -5.97 3.16
C LEU A 70 13.45 -5.20 4.44
N LEU A 71 12.17 -5.12 4.76
CA LEU A 71 11.67 -4.44 5.97
C LEU A 71 11.84 -5.28 7.23
N MET A 72 11.86 -6.61 7.14
CA MET A 72 11.83 -7.51 8.31
C MET A 72 12.93 -7.25 9.35
N ASP A 73 14.12 -6.90 8.90
CA ASP A 73 15.28 -6.62 9.77
C ASP A 73 15.70 -5.15 9.69
N ASN A 74 14.84 -4.26 9.19
CA ASN A 74 15.15 -2.87 8.96
C ASN A 74 14.57 -1.97 10.06
N PRO A 75 15.35 -1.07 10.68
CA PRO A 75 14.87 -0.14 11.70
C PRO A 75 13.72 0.78 11.25
N VAL A 76 13.55 0.99 9.94
CA VAL A 76 12.41 1.73 9.37
C VAL A 76 11.07 1.11 9.76
N LEU A 77 11.04 -0.19 10.03
CA LEU A 77 9.83 -0.89 10.44
C LEU A 77 9.18 -0.27 11.68
N ASP A 78 9.96 0.26 12.60
CA ASP A 78 9.46 0.86 13.85
C ASP A 78 8.89 2.28 13.67
N LEU A 79 9.03 2.88 12.45
CA LEU A 79 8.68 4.27 12.19
C LEU A 79 7.29 4.47 11.54
N PHE A 80 6.56 3.40 11.20
CA PHE A 80 5.27 3.52 10.54
C PHE A 80 4.27 2.46 11.03
N ASP A 81 2.98 2.73 10.83
CA ASP A 81 1.88 1.87 11.26
C ASP A 81 1.13 1.21 10.09
N TYR A 82 1.12 1.84 8.91
CA TYR A 82 0.35 1.40 7.75
C TYR A 82 1.23 0.97 6.59
N TYR A 83 0.88 -0.14 5.97
CA TYR A 83 1.60 -0.67 4.81
C TYR A 83 0.65 -0.91 3.65
N MET A 84 0.75 -0.10 2.60
CA MET A 84 -0.07 -0.22 1.39
C MET A 84 0.65 -1.05 0.33
N VAL A 85 0.01 -2.14 -0.07
CA VAL A 85 0.57 -3.12 -1.01
C VAL A 85 -0.43 -3.54 -2.07
N PRO A 86 0.00 -3.82 -3.31
CA PRO A 86 -0.87 -4.44 -4.30
C PRO A 86 -1.28 -5.85 -3.87
N ILE A 87 -2.59 -6.08 -3.81
CA ILE A 87 -3.18 -7.39 -3.51
C ILE A 87 -4.35 -7.62 -4.46
N ASN A 88 -4.26 -8.63 -5.33
CA ASN A 88 -5.36 -9.03 -6.18
C ASN A 88 -5.27 -10.51 -6.58
N LYS A 89 -6.39 -11.09 -6.98
CA LYS A 89 -6.52 -12.50 -7.34
C LYS A 89 -5.59 -12.95 -8.48
N LEU A 90 -5.17 -12.01 -9.35
CA LEU A 90 -4.39 -12.31 -10.55
C LEU A 90 -2.88 -12.15 -10.37
N ALA A 91 -2.40 -11.77 -9.18
CA ALA A 91 -1.02 -11.33 -8.94
C ALA A 91 -0.59 -10.15 -9.84
N TYR A 92 -1.55 -9.36 -10.34
CA TYR A 92 -1.27 -8.25 -11.25
C TYR A 92 -0.49 -7.16 -10.54
N MET A 93 0.66 -6.77 -11.11
CA MET A 93 1.60 -5.81 -10.52
C MET A 93 2.01 -6.17 -9.07
N MET A 94 1.98 -7.43 -8.72
CA MET A 94 2.68 -7.99 -7.57
C MET A 94 4.00 -8.60 -8.09
N ASP A 95 5.04 -8.58 -7.29
CA ASP A 95 6.36 -9.15 -7.66
C ASP A 95 6.45 -10.65 -7.36
N ILE A 96 5.35 -11.35 -7.61
CA ILE A 96 5.20 -12.81 -7.50
C ILE A 96 4.56 -13.36 -8.78
N PRO A 97 4.91 -14.60 -9.19
CA PRO A 97 4.44 -15.17 -10.46
C PRO A 97 2.95 -15.55 -10.45
N SER A 98 2.38 -15.81 -9.28
CA SER A 98 0.98 -16.17 -9.09
C SER A 98 0.54 -15.91 -7.66
N PHE A 99 -0.79 -15.87 -7.41
CA PHE A 99 -1.35 -15.70 -6.07
C PHE A 99 -2.37 -16.81 -5.77
N LEU A 100 -1.95 -18.05 -6.03
CA LEU A 100 -2.71 -19.27 -5.73
C LEU A 100 -2.69 -19.55 -4.21
N PRO A 101 -3.46 -20.53 -3.71
CA PRO A 101 -3.58 -20.78 -2.27
C PRO A 101 -2.23 -20.95 -1.53
N LYS A 102 -1.23 -21.55 -2.16
CA LYS A 102 0.09 -21.74 -1.56
C LYS A 102 0.83 -20.39 -1.40
N GLU A 103 0.93 -19.62 -2.49
CA GLU A 103 1.60 -18.32 -2.49
C GLU A 103 0.87 -17.33 -1.56
N ARG A 104 -0.47 -17.39 -1.48
CA ARG A 104 -1.24 -16.60 -0.52
C ARG A 104 -0.87 -16.91 0.92
N GLN A 105 -0.72 -18.19 1.26
CA GLN A 105 -0.35 -18.59 2.62
C GLN A 105 1.09 -18.16 2.95
N GLU A 106 2.02 -18.31 2.01
CA GLU A 106 3.40 -17.85 2.18
C GLU A 106 3.47 -16.32 2.37
N PHE A 107 2.72 -15.58 1.55
CA PHE A 107 2.64 -14.12 1.66
C PHE A 107 1.97 -13.67 2.97
N LYS A 108 0.87 -14.34 3.40
CA LYS A 108 0.23 -14.09 4.69
C LYS A 108 1.23 -14.19 5.83
N VAL A 109 1.92 -15.31 5.95
CA VAL A 109 2.92 -15.54 7.01
C VAL A 109 4.01 -14.47 7.01
N LYS A 110 4.38 -13.99 5.82
CA LYS A 110 5.40 -12.96 5.66
C LYS A 110 4.89 -11.59 6.12
N ILE A 111 3.72 -11.17 5.64
CA ILE A 111 3.19 -9.83 5.89
C ILE A 111 2.73 -9.65 7.35
N GLU A 112 2.18 -10.70 7.96
CA GLU A 112 1.76 -10.69 9.37
C GLU A 112 2.94 -10.47 10.34
N LYS A 113 4.17 -10.88 9.96
CA LYS A 113 5.36 -10.64 10.77
C LYS A 113 5.76 -9.18 10.88
N LEU A 114 5.31 -8.33 9.97
CA LEU A 114 5.58 -6.90 10.05
C LEU A 114 4.80 -6.24 11.19
N ASP A 115 3.70 -6.83 11.63
CA ASP A 115 2.78 -6.29 12.65
C ASP A 115 2.28 -4.87 12.29
N LYS A 116 1.84 -4.70 11.03
CA LYS A 116 1.36 -3.44 10.47
C LYS A 116 -0.07 -3.56 9.99
N LYS A 117 -0.77 -2.42 9.93
CA LYS A 117 -2.09 -2.32 9.28
C LYS A 117 -1.93 -2.39 7.78
N ILE A 118 -2.59 -3.36 7.15
CA ILE A 118 -2.44 -3.63 5.72
C ILE A 118 -3.54 -2.94 4.92
N ILE A 119 -3.11 -2.11 3.97
CA ILE A 119 -3.99 -1.48 2.99
C ILE A 119 -3.82 -2.18 1.64
N ALA A 120 -4.85 -2.87 1.19
CA ALA A 120 -4.84 -3.48 -0.14
C ALA A 120 -5.09 -2.42 -1.22
N THR A 121 -4.20 -2.34 -2.20
CA THR A 121 -4.36 -1.50 -3.41
C THR A 121 -4.31 -2.35 -4.67
N ARG A 122 -4.64 -1.75 -5.84
CA ARG A 122 -4.65 -2.41 -7.16
C ARG A 122 -5.55 -3.65 -7.22
N ILE A 123 -6.58 -3.68 -6.37
CA ILE A 123 -7.47 -4.84 -6.19
C ILE A 123 -8.26 -5.21 -7.45
N LEU A 124 -8.58 -4.23 -8.31
CA LEU A 124 -9.29 -4.45 -9.58
C LEU A 124 -8.36 -4.87 -10.73
N ALA A 125 -7.05 -5.03 -10.49
CA ALA A 125 -6.06 -5.42 -11.50
C ALA A 125 -6.19 -4.60 -12.80
N ALA A 126 -6.17 -3.26 -12.68
CA ALA A 126 -6.41 -2.30 -13.78
C ALA A 126 -7.75 -2.49 -14.52
N GLY A 127 -8.80 -2.90 -13.81
CA GLY A 127 -10.14 -3.11 -14.36
C GLY A 127 -10.35 -4.47 -15.05
N ILE A 128 -9.39 -5.39 -14.94
CA ILE A 128 -9.55 -6.78 -15.42
C ILE A 128 -10.54 -7.54 -14.55
N LEU A 129 -10.46 -7.35 -13.23
CA LEU A 129 -11.41 -7.90 -12.28
C LEU A 129 -12.60 -6.96 -12.11
N LYS A 130 -13.80 -7.53 -12.05
CA LYS A 130 -15.00 -6.79 -11.66
C LYS A 130 -14.99 -6.55 -10.14
N PRO A 131 -15.59 -5.44 -9.67
CA PRO A 131 -15.63 -5.10 -8.24
C PRO A 131 -16.12 -6.25 -7.35
N ALA A 132 -17.23 -6.89 -7.68
CA ALA A 132 -17.76 -8.02 -6.92
C ALA A 132 -16.73 -9.17 -6.78
N GLU A 133 -16.06 -9.55 -7.87
CA GLU A 133 -15.05 -10.60 -7.85
C GLU A 133 -13.82 -10.22 -7.03
N ALA A 134 -13.40 -8.96 -7.12
CA ALA A 134 -12.25 -8.45 -6.37
C ALA A 134 -12.53 -8.39 -4.87
N PHE A 135 -13.70 -7.90 -4.48
CA PHE A 135 -14.10 -7.81 -3.07
C PHE A 135 -14.37 -9.18 -2.47
N ASP A 136 -15.05 -10.10 -3.19
CA ASP A 136 -15.21 -11.49 -2.75
C ASP A 136 -13.86 -12.16 -2.49
N PHE A 137 -12.87 -11.88 -3.36
CA PHE A 137 -11.52 -12.38 -3.16
C PHE A 137 -10.87 -11.78 -1.91
N LEU A 138 -10.95 -10.45 -1.71
CA LEU A 138 -10.39 -9.78 -0.53
C LEU A 138 -11.01 -10.30 0.78
N ASN A 139 -12.29 -10.59 0.78
CA ASN A 139 -12.99 -11.14 1.95
C ASN A 139 -12.47 -12.54 2.37
N THR A 140 -11.69 -13.20 1.50
CA THR A 140 -10.97 -14.43 1.87
C THR A 140 -9.64 -14.20 2.57
N LEU A 141 -9.21 -12.93 2.72
CA LEU A 141 -7.91 -12.54 3.29
C LEU A 141 -8.14 -11.88 4.66
N ASP A 142 -7.74 -12.55 5.71
CA ASP A 142 -7.95 -12.13 7.11
C ASP A 142 -6.90 -11.16 7.66
N TYR A 143 -5.94 -10.75 6.83
CA TYR A 143 -4.85 -9.84 7.18
C TYR A 143 -4.96 -8.47 6.49
N VAL A 144 -6.04 -8.18 5.76
CA VAL A 144 -6.28 -6.88 5.13
C VAL A 144 -7.18 -6.04 6.01
N ASP A 145 -6.71 -4.88 6.45
CA ASP A 145 -7.46 -3.95 7.31
C ASP A 145 -8.25 -2.91 6.50
N LEU A 146 -7.68 -2.40 5.42
CA LEU A 146 -8.25 -1.35 4.59
C LEU A 146 -8.08 -1.66 3.11
N VAL A 147 -8.91 -1.04 2.29
CA VAL A 147 -8.87 -1.20 0.83
C VAL A 147 -8.93 0.15 0.12
N THR A 148 -8.12 0.29 -0.94
CA THR A 148 -8.22 1.41 -1.87
C THR A 148 -8.48 0.90 -3.28
N PHE A 149 -9.33 1.59 -4.02
CA PHE A 149 -9.61 1.29 -5.42
C PHE A 149 -9.98 2.55 -6.19
N GLY A 150 -9.62 2.58 -7.48
CA GLY A 150 -9.94 3.68 -8.36
C GLY A 150 -11.35 3.55 -8.92
N VAL A 151 -12.06 4.67 -9.01
CA VAL A 151 -13.38 4.80 -9.63
C VAL A 151 -13.38 5.95 -10.63
N ALA A 152 -14.05 5.79 -11.77
CA ALA A 152 -14.08 6.79 -12.83
C ALA A 152 -15.36 7.64 -12.83
N SER A 153 -16.37 7.29 -12.05
CA SER A 153 -17.65 8.00 -12.01
C SER A 153 -18.36 7.90 -10.66
N LYS A 154 -19.26 8.86 -10.39
CA LYS A 154 -20.13 8.82 -9.20
C LYS A 154 -20.99 7.55 -9.14
N LYS A 155 -21.38 7.01 -10.30
CA LYS A 155 -22.15 5.77 -10.39
C LYS A 155 -21.34 4.60 -9.88
N GLU A 156 -20.10 4.46 -10.33
CA GLU A 156 -19.19 3.41 -9.87
C GLU A 156 -18.93 3.51 -8.36
N VAL A 157 -18.72 4.71 -7.81
CA VAL A 157 -18.58 4.87 -6.34
C VAL A 157 -19.76 4.26 -5.61
N VAL A 158 -20.99 4.56 -6.02
CA VAL A 158 -22.22 4.06 -5.37
C VAL A 158 -22.34 2.54 -5.52
N GLU A 159 -22.07 2.01 -6.72
CA GLU A 159 -22.15 0.58 -7.02
C GLU A 159 -21.10 -0.20 -6.22
N ASP A 160 -19.84 0.22 -6.28
CA ASP A 160 -18.71 -0.48 -5.66
C ASP A 160 -18.77 -0.43 -4.13
N VAL A 161 -19.10 0.73 -3.54
CA VAL A 161 -19.29 0.84 -2.09
C VAL A 161 -20.50 0.03 -1.62
N THR A 162 -21.55 -0.09 -2.45
CA THR A 162 -22.72 -0.92 -2.12
C THR A 162 -22.34 -2.40 -2.10
N ILE A 163 -21.55 -2.86 -3.06
CA ILE A 163 -21.04 -4.24 -3.07
C ILE A 163 -20.17 -4.49 -1.83
N LEU A 164 -19.21 -3.61 -1.57
CA LEU A 164 -18.28 -3.73 -0.44
C LEU A 164 -18.99 -3.80 0.93
N LYS A 165 -20.10 -3.09 1.11
CA LYS A 165 -20.87 -3.11 2.36
C LYS A 165 -21.69 -4.38 2.58
N ASN A 166 -21.89 -5.19 1.54
CA ASN A 166 -22.72 -6.40 1.59
C ASN A 166 -21.88 -7.69 1.62
N ILE A 167 -20.56 -7.58 1.70
CA ILE A 167 -19.62 -8.66 1.90
C ILE A 167 -19.20 -8.69 3.38
#